data_60ced9c409e85c51a028d05a208190d7
#
_entry.id   60ced9c409e85c51a028d05a208190d7
#
_cell.length_a   1.000
_cell.length_b   1.000
_cell.length_c   1.000
_cell.angle_alpha   90.00
_cell.angle_beta   90.00
_cell.angle_gamma   90.00
#
_symmetry.space_group_name_H-M   'P 1'
#
loop_
_entity.id
_entity.type
_entity.pdbx_description
1 polymer ?
#
loop_
_entity_poly.entity_id
_entity_poly.type
_entity_poly.pdbx_seq_one_letter_code
_entity_poly.pdbx_strand_id
1 'polypeptide(L)'
;MKYALMVRNDDLSKKTALKIKESLQNFFIYDEKNPDLVISIGGDGTILEAVHQYLNVDCCFVGIHTGTLGFYTDYQVDEVDQFIKDVISRQFKTMKRYMLEIKINKKDSFQTYYALNELRLDQGLQAQVIHVYIGNVLLEVFRGNGLCVSTPSGSTA
;
A
#
# COMPACT_ATOMS: atom_id res chain seq x y z
N MET A 1 -21.44 2.70 5.17
CA MET A 1 -20.01 2.61 4.84
C MET A 1 -19.81 3.09 3.42
N LYS A 2 -18.79 3.87 3.19
CA LYS A 2 -18.38 4.34 1.87
C LYS A 2 -17.20 3.49 1.38
N TYR A 3 -17.12 3.25 0.07
CA TYR A 3 -16.01 2.50 -0.49
C TYR A 3 -15.49 3.14 -1.78
N ALA A 4 -14.22 2.87 -2.10
CA ALA A 4 -13.58 3.20 -3.36
C ALA A 4 -12.92 1.95 -3.96
N LEU A 5 -12.67 1.98 -5.26
CA LEU A 5 -11.98 0.93 -5.99
C LEU A 5 -10.67 1.46 -6.57
N MET A 6 -9.58 0.74 -6.36
CA MET A 6 -8.32 0.88 -7.08
C MET A 6 -8.12 -0.34 -7.97
N VAL A 7 -8.12 -0.16 -9.27
CA VAL A 7 -8.23 -1.27 -10.23
C VAL A 7 -7.06 -1.26 -11.20
N ARG A 8 -6.31 -2.36 -11.27
CA ARG A 8 -5.27 -2.56 -12.27
C ARG A 8 -5.88 -2.56 -13.68
N ASN A 9 -5.17 -1.97 -14.64
CA ASN A 9 -5.65 -1.80 -16.01
C ASN A 9 -5.52 -3.11 -16.84
N ASP A 10 -6.24 -4.15 -16.44
CA ASP A 10 -6.40 -5.40 -17.20
C ASP A 10 -7.85 -5.89 -17.13
N ASP A 11 -8.21 -6.79 -18.06
CA ASP A 11 -9.61 -7.22 -18.25
C ASP A 11 -10.16 -7.97 -17.04
N LEU A 12 -9.34 -8.81 -16.39
CA LEU A 12 -9.77 -9.59 -15.23
C LEU A 12 -10.06 -8.69 -14.04
N SER A 13 -9.16 -7.73 -13.78
CA SER A 13 -9.34 -6.75 -12.70
C SER A 13 -10.56 -5.87 -12.92
N LYS A 14 -10.77 -5.40 -14.15
CA LYS A 14 -11.96 -4.61 -14.53
C LYS A 14 -13.26 -5.39 -14.37
N LYS A 15 -13.30 -6.65 -14.82
CA LYS A 15 -14.47 -7.53 -14.67
C LYS A 15 -14.77 -7.78 -13.20
N THR A 16 -13.75 -8.03 -12.39
CA THR A 16 -13.87 -8.22 -10.94
C THR A 16 -14.43 -6.96 -10.26
N ALA A 17 -13.92 -5.79 -10.64
CA ALA A 17 -14.40 -4.50 -10.14
C ALA A 17 -15.87 -4.24 -10.45
N LEU A 18 -16.33 -4.55 -11.66
CA LEU A 18 -17.73 -4.44 -12.05
C LEU A 18 -18.62 -5.34 -11.19
N LYS A 19 -18.25 -6.60 -11.01
CA LYS A 19 -18.99 -7.54 -10.16
C LYS A 19 -19.13 -7.01 -8.73
N ILE A 20 -18.04 -6.50 -8.14
CA ILE A 20 -18.05 -5.95 -6.79
C ILE A 20 -18.93 -4.70 -6.72
N LYS A 21 -18.81 -3.79 -7.68
CA LYS A 21 -19.61 -2.56 -7.73
C LYS A 21 -21.10 -2.86 -7.81
N GLU A 22 -21.52 -3.77 -8.69
CA GLU A 22 -22.90 -4.21 -8.83
C GLU A 22 -23.44 -4.86 -7.55
N SER A 23 -22.63 -5.66 -6.89
CA SER A 23 -23.03 -6.35 -5.65
C SER A 23 -23.14 -5.41 -4.45
N LEU A 24 -22.31 -4.38 -4.37
CA LEU A 24 -22.27 -3.47 -3.23
C LEU A 24 -23.18 -2.23 -3.38
N GLN A 25 -23.65 -1.89 -4.57
CA GLN A 25 -24.39 -0.65 -4.85
C GLN A 25 -25.65 -0.42 -3.99
N ASN A 26 -26.30 -1.50 -3.54
CA ASN A 26 -27.49 -1.41 -2.68
C ASN A 26 -27.19 -1.38 -1.18
N PHE A 27 -25.93 -1.59 -0.80
CA PHE A 27 -25.50 -1.70 0.61
C PHE A 27 -24.58 -0.55 1.03
N PHE A 28 -23.79 -0.03 0.09
CA PHE A 28 -22.74 0.95 0.38
C PHE A 28 -22.67 2.04 -0.69
N ILE A 29 -22.14 3.19 -0.30
CA ILE A 29 -21.97 4.36 -1.17
C ILE A 29 -20.59 4.31 -1.81
N TYR A 30 -20.52 4.44 -3.13
CA TYR A 30 -19.26 4.63 -3.85
C TYR A 30 -18.79 6.07 -3.68
N ASP A 31 -17.62 6.28 -3.07
CA ASP A 31 -17.04 7.61 -2.81
C ASP A 31 -15.51 7.54 -2.97
N GLU A 32 -15.00 8.05 -4.08
CA GLU A 32 -13.56 8.08 -4.38
C GLU A 32 -12.78 9.10 -3.57
N LYS A 33 -13.44 10.05 -2.92
CA LYS A 33 -12.75 11.12 -2.20
C LYS A 33 -12.55 10.80 -0.72
N ASN A 34 -13.57 10.24 -0.09
CA ASN A 34 -13.56 9.96 1.34
C ASN A 34 -14.16 8.57 1.63
N PRO A 35 -13.52 7.49 1.18
CA PRO A 35 -13.97 6.13 1.47
C PRO A 35 -13.65 5.73 2.92
N ASP A 36 -14.45 4.85 3.49
CA ASP A 36 -14.12 4.10 4.72
C ASP A 36 -13.31 2.84 4.39
N LEU A 37 -13.50 2.30 3.18
CA LEU A 37 -12.83 1.10 2.67
C LEU A 37 -12.34 1.32 1.24
N VAL A 38 -11.07 1.08 1.00
CA VAL A 38 -10.47 1.03 -0.34
C VAL A 38 -10.25 -0.42 -0.73
N ILE A 39 -10.89 -0.84 -1.83
CA ILE A 39 -10.76 -2.19 -2.38
C ILE A 39 -9.78 -2.11 -3.55
N SER A 40 -8.60 -2.69 -3.36
CA SER A 40 -7.56 -2.79 -4.39
C SER A 40 -7.72 -4.09 -5.17
N ILE A 41 -7.84 -4.02 -6.49
CA ILE A 41 -8.04 -5.16 -7.38
C ILE A 41 -6.88 -5.21 -8.37
N GLY A 42 -5.95 -6.14 -8.14
CA GLY A 42 -4.71 -6.24 -8.90
C GLY A 42 -3.66 -7.10 -8.20
N GLY A 43 -2.47 -6.59 -8.03
CA GLY A 43 -1.38 -7.18 -7.24
C GLY A 43 -0.93 -6.22 -6.16
N ASP A 44 0.21 -6.53 -5.53
CA ASP A 44 0.79 -5.68 -4.47
C ASP A 44 1.05 -4.24 -4.94
N GLY A 45 1.49 -4.04 -6.18
CA GLY A 45 1.65 -2.68 -6.74
C GLY A 45 0.37 -1.85 -6.70
N THR A 46 -0.79 -2.46 -6.97
CA THR A 46 -2.09 -1.76 -6.94
C THR A 46 -2.48 -1.35 -5.51
N ILE A 47 -2.19 -2.18 -4.52
CA ILE A 47 -2.48 -1.81 -3.12
C ILE A 47 -1.49 -0.74 -2.61
N LEU A 48 -0.23 -0.78 -3.04
CA LEU A 48 0.73 0.28 -2.74
C LEU A 48 0.28 1.62 -3.33
N GLU A 49 -0.19 1.64 -4.58
CA GLU A 49 -0.80 2.83 -5.19
C GLU A 49 -2.01 3.33 -4.39
N ALA A 50 -2.91 2.41 -3.99
CA ALA A 50 -4.08 2.76 -3.19
C ALA A 50 -3.67 3.43 -1.86
N VAL A 51 -2.70 2.86 -1.14
CA VAL A 51 -2.20 3.43 0.11
C VAL A 51 -1.61 4.83 -0.10
N HIS A 52 -0.86 5.04 -1.18
CA HIS A 52 -0.31 6.37 -1.52
C HIS A 52 -1.41 7.38 -1.88
N GLN A 53 -2.41 6.98 -2.65
CA GLN A 53 -3.51 7.87 -3.04
C GLN A 53 -4.36 8.31 -1.83
N TYR A 54 -4.60 7.40 -0.89
CA TYR A 54 -5.46 7.63 0.28
C TYR A 54 -4.67 7.87 1.58
N LEU A 55 -3.42 8.29 1.48
CA LEU A 55 -2.51 8.48 2.62
C LEU A 55 -3.08 9.39 3.73
N ASN A 56 -3.86 10.41 3.33
CA ASN A 56 -4.45 11.41 4.23
C ASN A 56 -5.93 11.14 4.55
N VAL A 57 -6.44 9.98 4.19
CA VAL A 57 -7.83 9.56 4.43
C VAL A 57 -7.82 8.47 5.50
N ASP A 58 -8.66 8.62 6.51
CA ASP A 58 -8.84 7.57 7.53
C ASP A 58 -9.71 6.44 6.96
N CYS A 59 -9.07 5.46 6.36
CA CYS A 59 -9.73 4.34 5.69
C CYS A 59 -8.98 3.03 5.89
N CYS A 60 -9.69 1.92 5.70
CA CYS A 60 -9.12 0.58 5.63
C CYS A 60 -8.83 0.19 4.18
N PHE A 61 -7.91 -0.76 4.01
CA PHE A 61 -7.56 -1.31 2.71
C PHE A 61 -7.82 -2.82 2.70
N VAL A 62 -8.25 -3.34 1.56
CA VAL A 62 -8.35 -4.77 1.29
C VAL A 62 -7.87 -5.05 -0.13
N GLY A 63 -7.06 -6.09 -0.30
CA GLY A 63 -6.50 -6.48 -1.59
C GLY A 63 -7.17 -7.73 -2.14
N ILE A 64 -7.58 -7.66 -3.41
CA ILE A 64 -8.02 -8.81 -4.20
C ILE A 64 -7.02 -9.01 -5.33
N HIS A 65 -6.29 -10.13 -5.30
CA HIS A 65 -5.30 -10.34 -6.35
C HIS A 65 -5.89 -11.01 -7.59
N THR A 66 -5.48 -10.52 -8.75
CA THR A 66 -5.91 -10.98 -10.07
C THR A 66 -4.75 -11.57 -10.88
N GLY A 67 -3.69 -12.01 -10.21
CA GLY A 67 -2.49 -12.58 -10.84
C GLY A 67 -1.81 -13.58 -9.91
N THR A 68 -0.48 -13.54 -9.81
CA THR A 68 0.28 -14.31 -8.84
C THR A 68 0.08 -13.76 -7.43
N LEU A 69 0.04 -14.67 -6.45
CA LEU A 69 -0.15 -14.34 -5.02
C LEU A 69 0.79 -13.21 -4.58
N GLY A 70 0.22 -12.17 -4.00
CA GLY A 70 0.94 -11.06 -3.41
C GLY A 70 1.08 -11.18 -1.90
N PHE A 71 1.86 -10.28 -1.31
CA PHE A 71 2.08 -10.20 0.14
C PHE A 71 1.00 -9.38 0.87
N TYR A 72 0.37 -8.44 0.15
CA TYR A 72 -0.63 -7.49 0.69
C TYR A 72 -2.06 -7.81 0.32
N THR A 73 -2.30 -8.84 -0.47
CA THR A 73 -3.65 -9.20 -0.90
C THR A 73 -4.29 -10.20 0.06
N ASP A 74 -5.58 -10.00 0.34
CA ASP A 74 -6.35 -10.75 1.34
C ASP A 74 -7.24 -11.82 0.71
N TYR A 75 -7.67 -11.62 -0.54
CA TYR A 75 -8.56 -12.52 -1.28
C TYR A 75 -8.04 -12.79 -2.68
N GLN A 76 -8.43 -13.94 -3.23
CA GLN A 76 -8.23 -14.30 -4.62
C GLN A 76 -9.47 -13.97 -5.46
N VAL A 77 -9.35 -14.00 -6.79
CA VAL A 77 -10.48 -13.72 -7.68
C VAL A 77 -11.64 -14.71 -7.50
N ASP A 78 -11.35 -15.97 -7.24
CA ASP A 78 -12.34 -17.02 -6.97
C ASP A 78 -13.03 -16.86 -5.60
N GLU A 79 -12.45 -16.10 -4.68
CA GLU A 79 -12.99 -15.77 -3.37
C GLU A 79 -13.82 -14.48 -3.34
N VAL A 80 -14.03 -13.80 -4.48
CA VAL A 80 -14.76 -12.52 -4.55
C VAL A 80 -16.17 -12.62 -3.99
N ASP A 81 -16.87 -13.73 -4.18
CA ASP A 81 -18.21 -13.91 -3.63
C ASP A 81 -18.20 -14.04 -2.08
N GLN A 82 -17.14 -14.63 -1.53
CA GLN A 82 -16.94 -14.65 -0.07
C GLN A 82 -16.58 -13.25 0.43
N PHE A 83 -15.66 -12.56 -0.22
CA PHE A 83 -15.33 -11.17 0.10
C PHE A 83 -16.57 -10.27 0.16
N ILE A 84 -17.46 -10.33 -0.84
CA ILE A 84 -18.70 -9.55 -0.86
C ILE A 84 -19.59 -9.85 0.36
N LYS A 85 -19.74 -11.13 0.73
CA LYS A 85 -20.48 -11.54 1.93
C LYS A 85 -19.86 -10.99 3.20
N ASP A 86 -18.54 -11.11 3.34
CA ASP A 86 -17.80 -10.65 4.53
C ASP A 86 -17.91 -9.14 4.70
N VAL A 87 -17.81 -8.37 3.60
CA VAL A 87 -17.96 -6.92 3.64
C VAL A 87 -19.39 -6.49 3.97
N ILE A 88 -20.40 -7.13 3.38
CA ILE A 88 -21.82 -6.82 3.66
C ILE A 88 -22.16 -7.14 5.10
N SER A 89 -21.72 -8.30 5.61
CA SER A 89 -21.97 -8.73 6.99
C SER A 89 -21.04 -8.08 8.02
N ARG A 90 -20.03 -7.30 7.55
CA ARG A 90 -18.98 -6.70 8.38
C ARG A 90 -18.20 -7.71 9.23
N GLN A 91 -18.05 -8.93 8.74
CA GLN A 91 -17.33 -10.02 9.39
C GLN A 91 -15.86 -10.05 8.95
N PHE A 92 -15.12 -8.99 9.25
CA PHE A 92 -13.69 -8.92 8.99
C PHE A 92 -12.92 -8.35 10.19
N LYS A 93 -11.65 -8.71 10.27
CA LYS A 93 -10.71 -8.16 11.25
C LYS A 93 -9.73 -7.23 10.54
N THR A 94 -9.45 -6.10 11.14
CA THR A 94 -8.44 -5.16 10.63
C THR A 94 -7.09 -5.43 11.28
N MET A 95 -6.02 -5.34 10.50
CA MET A 95 -4.64 -5.38 10.96
C MET A 95 -3.97 -4.04 10.71
N LYS A 96 -3.27 -3.50 11.71
CA LYS A 96 -2.47 -2.29 11.54
C LYS A 96 -1.11 -2.63 10.94
N ARG A 97 -0.66 -1.84 9.97
CA ARG A 97 0.69 -1.92 9.41
C ARG A 97 1.43 -0.62 9.66
N TYR A 98 2.72 -0.71 9.89
CA TYR A 98 3.58 0.46 10.06
C TYR A 98 4.03 0.99 8.70
N MET A 99 4.21 2.30 8.64
CA MET A 99 4.82 2.98 7.49
C MET A 99 6.09 3.71 7.95
N LEU A 100 7.04 3.87 7.05
CA LEU A 100 8.16 4.78 7.25
C LEU A 100 7.70 6.21 6.94
N GLU A 101 7.94 7.13 7.84
CA GLU A 101 7.93 8.55 7.56
C GLU A 101 9.36 8.99 7.21
N ILE A 102 9.56 9.51 6.01
CA ILE A 102 10.86 9.86 5.45
C ILE A 102 10.93 11.37 5.31
N LYS A 103 11.82 12.02 6.06
CA LYS A 103 12.04 13.46 6.00
C LYS A 103 13.36 13.78 5.32
N ILE A 104 13.30 14.41 4.16
CA ILE A 104 14.48 14.82 3.41
C ILE A 104 14.71 16.31 3.62
N ASN A 105 15.84 16.64 4.28
CA ASN A 105 16.29 18.01 4.48
C ASN A 105 17.35 18.36 3.44
N LYS A 106 17.06 19.30 2.57
CA LYS A 106 18.01 19.95 1.70
C LYS A 106 18.22 21.40 2.19
N LYS A 107 19.33 22.03 1.78
CA LYS A 107 19.70 23.39 2.28
C LYS A 107 18.53 24.38 2.30
N ASP A 108 17.63 24.33 1.30
CA ASP A 108 16.54 25.30 1.12
C ASP A 108 15.15 24.64 1.01
N SER A 109 15.04 23.35 1.31
CA SER A 109 13.77 22.63 1.17
C SER A 109 13.65 21.46 2.15
N PHE A 110 12.41 21.24 2.58
CA PHE A 110 12.02 20.11 3.43
C PHE A 110 10.93 19.35 2.71
N GLN A 111 11.09 18.04 2.59
CA GLN A 111 10.12 17.16 1.96
C GLN A 111 9.85 15.94 2.83
N THR A 112 8.56 15.56 2.96
CA THR A 112 8.15 14.36 3.69
C THR A 112 7.54 13.36 2.71
N TYR A 113 7.94 12.11 2.84
CA TYR A 113 7.40 10.97 2.09
C TYR A 113 7.01 9.86 3.05
N TYR A 114 6.20 8.93 2.56
CA TYR A 114 5.79 7.76 3.31
C TYR A 114 6.00 6.49 2.48
N ALA A 115 6.46 5.43 3.12
CA ALA A 115 6.65 4.14 2.44
C ALA A 115 6.05 3.01 3.27
N LEU A 116 5.26 2.15 2.62
CA LEU A 116 4.72 0.94 3.24
C LEU A 116 5.77 -0.18 3.27
N ASN A 117 6.62 -0.28 2.24
CA ASN A 117 7.68 -1.28 2.15
C ASN A 117 9.01 -0.73 2.66
N GLU A 118 9.72 0.05 1.85
CA GLU A 118 11.08 0.49 2.17
C GLU A 118 11.40 1.88 1.57
N LEU A 119 12.43 2.49 2.14
CA LEU A 119 13.21 3.56 1.54
C LEU A 119 14.49 2.98 0.96
N ARG A 120 14.78 3.24 -0.30
CA ARG A 120 16.07 2.96 -0.93
C ARG A 120 16.81 4.25 -1.25
N LEU A 121 18.05 4.32 -0.79
CA LEU A 121 19.01 5.35 -1.19
C LEU A 121 20.00 4.67 -2.13
N ASP A 122 20.00 5.06 -3.40
CA ASP A 122 20.80 4.42 -4.44
C ASP A 122 21.33 5.48 -5.40
N GLN A 123 22.61 5.39 -5.75
CA GLN A 123 23.27 6.26 -6.75
C GLN A 123 23.75 5.47 -7.98
N GLY A 124 23.23 4.26 -8.18
CA GLY A 124 23.58 3.41 -9.31
C GLY A 124 25.01 2.88 -9.25
N LEU A 125 25.87 3.26 -10.19
CA LEU A 125 27.22 2.69 -10.35
C LEU A 125 28.30 3.29 -9.44
N GLN A 126 28.00 4.34 -8.68
CA GLN A 126 28.99 5.03 -7.85
C GLN A 126 28.84 4.68 -6.36
N ALA A 127 29.97 4.39 -5.72
CA ALA A 127 29.98 4.20 -4.28
C ALA A 127 29.76 5.54 -3.56
N GLN A 128 28.86 5.52 -2.59
CA GLN A 128 28.54 6.64 -1.71
C GLN A 128 29.18 6.44 -0.34
N VAL A 129 29.43 7.53 0.38
CA VAL A 129 29.73 7.49 1.81
C VAL A 129 28.49 8.00 2.54
N ILE A 130 27.86 7.13 3.31
CA ILE A 130 26.63 7.41 4.04
C ILE A 130 26.92 7.27 5.54
N HIS A 131 26.69 8.34 6.28
CA HIS A 131 26.77 8.34 7.73
C HIS A 131 25.41 7.95 8.29
N VAL A 132 25.34 6.82 8.98
CA VAL A 132 24.11 6.29 9.56
C VAL A 132 24.08 6.60 11.06
N TYR A 133 23.02 7.28 11.49
CA TYR A 133 22.80 7.63 12.88
C TYR A 133 21.51 7.00 13.41
N ILE A 134 21.54 6.57 14.68
CA ILE A 134 20.35 6.21 15.45
C ILE A 134 20.22 7.22 16.58
N GLY A 135 19.20 8.07 16.53
CA GLY A 135 19.13 9.28 17.34
C GLY A 135 20.34 10.17 17.06
N ASN A 136 21.13 10.48 18.09
CA ASN A 136 22.34 11.31 17.99
C ASN A 136 23.64 10.47 17.97
N VAL A 137 23.55 9.15 17.91
CA VAL A 137 24.71 8.26 17.94
C VAL A 137 25.05 7.81 16.53
N LEU A 138 26.28 8.04 16.09
CA LEU A 138 26.81 7.49 14.85
C LEU A 138 26.91 5.97 14.99
N LEU A 139 26.09 5.26 14.20
CA LEU A 139 26.11 3.80 14.16
C LEU A 139 27.23 3.32 13.24
N GLU A 140 27.30 3.88 12.03
CA GLU A 140 28.26 3.42 11.01
C GLU A 140 28.53 4.52 9.97
N VAL A 141 29.73 4.47 9.40
CA VAL A 141 30.07 5.18 8.16
C VAL A 141 30.12 4.15 7.03
N PHE A 142 28.98 3.97 6.37
CA PHE A 142 28.79 3.00 5.31
C PHE A 142 29.39 3.51 3.98
N ARG A 143 30.14 2.65 3.29
CA ARG A 143 30.62 2.93 1.95
C ARG A 143 30.16 1.85 0.99
N GLY A 144 29.28 2.22 0.04
CA GLY A 144 28.69 1.26 -0.91
C GLY A 144 27.74 1.93 -1.88
N ASN A 145 27.01 1.14 -2.63
CA ASN A 145 26.13 1.63 -3.71
C ASN A 145 24.84 2.25 -3.19
N GLY A 146 24.41 1.87 -1.98
CA GLY A 146 23.17 2.38 -1.42
C GLY A 146 22.82 1.80 -0.06
N LEU A 147 21.73 2.28 0.51
CA LEU A 147 21.17 1.83 1.78
C LEU A 147 19.68 1.58 1.60
N CYS A 148 19.18 0.51 2.23
CA CYS A 148 17.76 0.19 2.27
C CYS A 148 17.29 0.19 3.72
N VAL A 149 16.19 0.89 3.99
CA VAL A 149 15.51 0.90 5.30
C VAL A 149 14.08 0.46 5.07
N SER A 150 13.68 -0.65 5.68
CA SER A 150 12.34 -1.23 5.48
C SER A 150 11.47 -1.19 6.72
N THR A 151 10.15 -1.23 6.50
CA THR A 151 9.18 -1.57 7.54
C THR A 151 9.29 -3.05 7.92
N PRO A 152 8.70 -3.51 9.04
CA PRO A 152 8.59 -4.93 9.32
C PRO A 152 7.91 -5.72 8.20
N SER A 153 6.89 -5.14 7.55
CA SER A 153 6.19 -5.78 6.41
C SER A 153 7.04 -5.77 5.13
N GLY A 154 7.78 -4.69 4.89
CA GLY A 154 8.60 -4.54 3.69
C GLY A 154 9.90 -5.32 3.71
N SER A 155 10.35 -5.80 4.89
CA SER A 155 11.63 -6.52 5.00
C SER A 155 11.65 -7.87 4.28
N THR A 156 10.49 -8.38 3.87
CA THR A 156 10.31 -9.63 3.12
C THR A 156 9.68 -9.43 1.75
N ALA A 157 9.52 -8.19 1.35
CA ALA A 157 8.93 -7.82 0.06
C ALA A 157 9.90 -8.06 -1.11
#